data_ef16dcd40bee04a5da2af068e01f3945
#
_entry.id   ef16dcd40bee04a5da2af068e01f3945
#
_cell.length_a   1.000
_cell.length_b   1.000
_cell.length_c   1.000
_cell.angle_alpha   90.00
_cell.angle_beta   90.00
_cell.angle_gamma   90.00
#
_symmetry.space_group_name_H-M   'P 1'
#
loop_
_entity.id
_entity.type
_entity.pdbx_description
1 polymer ?
#
loop_
_entity_poly.entity_id
_entity_poly.type
_entity_poly.pdbx_seq_one_letter_code
_entity_poly.pdbx_strand_id
1 'polypeptide(L)'
;MQIAKSYANSNFYLIKNSIAKKTPESIYTYNNINLGELYKIDLFNSLQIKLFYKDQNSIIILDNKLSEIKKINFNYSDPLINVQDFSSANENNIWIYDEISMRLKKYNYFKDSFDSIDIPIEGEVKSLKGNYNYCWLLTKNHLYKFNYIGSLIYKIQINEMDSFNFYKNNLIFVSNNNLFIFDESDGRLEKISHEKLFIKDFFVINETLYIYDEDYLQQFEIKIN
;
A
#
# COMPACT_ATOMS: atom_id res chain seq x y z
N MET A 1 6.51 -3.10 -18.56
CA MET A 1 6.17 -4.20 -17.62
C MET A 1 6.65 -3.77 -16.26
N GLN A 2 5.78 -3.61 -15.30
CA GLN A 2 6.15 -3.22 -13.94
C GLN A 2 6.12 -4.48 -13.07
N ILE A 3 7.21 -4.77 -12.34
CA ILE A 3 7.25 -5.89 -11.40
C ILE A 3 6.57 -5.41 -10.11
N ALA A 4 5.41 -5.98 -9.79
CA ALA A 4 4.65 -5.50 -8.65
C ALA A 4 5.19 -6.04 -7.30
N LYS A 5 5.63 -7.30 -7.22
CA LYS A 5 6.24 -7.89 -6.01
C LYS A 5 6.66 -9.35 -6.25
N SER A 6 7.69 -9.82 -5.56
CA SER A 6 8.01 -11.25 -5.44
C SER A 6 7.62 -11.74 -4.05
N TYR A 7 6.87 -12.83 -3.96
CA TYR A 7 6.50 -13.50 -2.72
C TYR A 7 6.82 -14.99 -2.82
N ALA A 8 7.53 -15.54 -1.87
CA ALA A 8 7.71 -17.00 -1.66
C ALA A 8 7.39 -17.85 -2.91
N ASN A 9 8.32 -17.95 -3.87
CA ASN A 9 8.19 -18.69 -5.13
C ASN A 9 7.11 -18.21 -6.12
N SER A 10 6.56 -17.02 -5.93
CA SER A 10 5.58 -16.42 -6.86
C SER A 10 5.98 -14.99 -7.19
N ASN A 11 5.99 -14.67 -8.46
CA ASN A 11 6.23 -13.30 -8.92
C ASN A 11 4.95 -12.70 -9.47
N PHE A 12 4.63 -11.50 -9.02
CA PHE A 12 3.51 -10.72 -9.54
C PHE A 12 4.01 -9.67 -10.52
N TYR A 13 3.33 -9.57 -11.65
CA TYR A 13 3.65 -8.61 -12.70
C TYR A 13 2.43 -7.78 -13.02
N LEU A 14 2.63 -6.47 -13.16
CA LEU A 14 1.64 -5.57 -13.73
C LEU A 14 1.97 -5.33 -15.19
N ILE A 15 1.04 -5.65 -16.08
CA ILE A 15 1.17 -5.45 -17.51
C ILE A 15 -0.04 -4.62 -17.97
N LYS A 16 0.16 -3.31 -18.14
CA LYS A 16 -0.94 -2.36 -18.35
C LYS A 16 -1.95 -2.50 -17.19
N ASN A 17 -3.21 -2.82 -17.49
CA ASN A 17 -4.30 -2.99 -16.51
C ASN A 17 -4.52 -4.45 -16.07
N SER A 18 -3.56 -5.33 -16.39
CA SER A 18 -3.65 -6.75 -16.04
C SER A 18 -2.63 -7.08 -14.96
N ILE A 19 -3.05 -7.87 -13.97
CA ILE A 19 -2.14 -8.51 -13.03
C ILE A 19 -1.88 -9.95 -13.48
N ALA A 20 -0.63 -10.37 -13.45
CA ALA A 20 -0.23 -11.75 -13.68
C ALA A 20 0.54 -12.27 -12.47
N LYS A 21 0.28 -13.51 -12.08
CA LYS A 21 1.02 -14.25 -11.07
C LYS A 21 1.69 -15.44 -11.73
N LYS A 22 3.02 -15.49 -11.69
CA LYS A 22 3.81 -16.62 -12.17
C LYS A 22 4.30 -17.45 -11.01
N THR A 23 3.99 -18.72 -11.03
CA THR A 23 4.54 -19.76 -10.16
C THR A 23 5.45 -20.69 -11.00
N PRO A 24 6.24 -21.60 -10.40
CA PRO A 24 7.00 -22.59 -11.16
C PRO A 24 6.14 -23.45 -12.11
N GLU A 25 4.87 -23.67 -11.75
CA GLU A 25 3.99 -24.62 -12.45
C GLU A 25 2.92 -23.94 -13.31
N SER A 26 2.60 -22.65 -13.06
CA SER A 26 1.44 -22.01 -13.67
C SER A 26 1.58 -20.49 -13.78
N ILE A 27 0.83 -19.93 -14.73
CA ILE A 27 0.63 -18.48 -14.84
C ILE A 27 -0.87 -18.22 -14.70
N TYR A 28 -1.23 -17.39 -13.74
CA TYR A 28 -2.58 -16.88 -13.53
C TYR A 28 -2.63 -15.42 -13.98
N THR A 29 -3.75 -15.01 -14.56
CA THR A 29 -3.94 -13.61 -14.98
C THR A 29 -5.32 -13.13 -14.60
N TYR A 30 -5.41 -11.84 -14.29
CA TYR A 30 -6.67 -11.15 -14.08
C TYR A 30 -6.66 -9.79 -14.78
N ASN A 31 -7.75 -9.49 -15.44
CA ASN A 31 -8.03 -8.18 -16.04
C ASN A 31 -9.51 -7.90 -15.98
N ASN A 32 -9.89 -6.66 -15.74
CA ASN A 32 -11.29 -6.22 -15.78
C ASN A 32 -11.40 -4.92 -16.58
N ILE A 33 -11.74 -5.07 -17.87
CA ILE A 33 -11.84 -3.93 -18.80
C ILE A 33 -12.98 -2.96 -18.47
N ASN A 34 -14.02 -3.43 -17.74
CA ASN A 34 -15.16 -2.61 -17.38
C ASN A 34 -14.88 -1.65 -16.22
N LEU A 35 -13.77 -1.85 -15.48
CA LEU A 35 -13.39 -1.04 -14.33
C LEU A 35 -12.38 0.05 -14.68
N GLY A 36 -11.93 0.11 -15.94
CA GLY A 36 -10.97 1.12 -16.37
C GLY A 36 -9.55 0.84 -15.91
N GLU A 37 -8.82 1.89 -15.54
CA GLU A 37 -7.42 1.79 -15.17
C GLU A 37 -7.22 1.27 -13.74
N LEU A 38 -6.30 0.31 -13.60
CA LEU A 38 -5.91 -0.21 -12.29
C LEU A 38 -4.98 0.80 -11.59
N TYR A 39 -5.50 1.41 -10.54
CA TYR A 39 -4.79 2.46 -9.80
C TYR A 39 -3.79 1.90 -8.79
N LYS A 40 -4.19 0.89 -8.00
CA LYS A 40 -3.35 0.33 -6.93
C LYS A 40 -3.56 -1.16 -6.75
N ILE A 41 -2.46 -1.85 -6.43
CA ILE A 41 -2.45 -3.26 -6.05
C ILE A 41 -1.92 -3.36 -4.62
N ASP A 42 -2.66 -4.06 -3.77
CA ASP A 42 -2.20 -4.44 -2.43
C ASP A 42 -1.96 -5.96 -2.38
N LEU A 43 -0.68 -6.32 -2.26
CA LEU A 43 -0.19 -7.69 -2.17
C LEU A 43 0.22 -8.07 -0.75
N PHE A 44 -0.22 -7.34 0.26
CA PHE A 44 0.14 -7.61 1.65
C PHE A 44 -0.25 -9.05 2.06
N ASN A 45 -1.44 -9.48 1.67
CA ASN A 45 -1.88 -10.87 1.83
C ASN A 45 -1.96 -11.54 0.47
N SER A 46 -1.03 -12.46 0.17
CA SER A 46 -0.98 -13.19 -1.10
C SER A 46 -2.13 -14.18 -1.32
N LEU A 47 -2.94 -14.45 -0.29
CA LEU A 47 -4.18 -15.25 -0.38
C LEU A 47 -5.42 -14.39 -0.65
N GLN A 48 -5.29 -13.07 -0.49
CA GLN A 48 -6.37 -12.09 -0.69
C GLN A 48 -5.79 -10.82 -1.30
N ILE A 49 -5.51 -10.88 -2.59
CA ILE A 49 -4.94 -9.77 -3.35
C ILE A 49 -6.03 -8.73 -3.61
N LYS A 50 -5.74 -7.47 -3.39
CA LYS A 50 -6.71 -6.40 -3.55
C LYS A 50 -6.29 -5.47 -4.69
N LEU A 51 -7.22 -5.18 -5.57
CA LEU A 51 -7.05 -4.31 -6.74
C LEU A 51 -7.98 -3.13 -6.60
N PHE A 52 -7.48 -1.91 -6.72
CA PHE A 52 -8.26 -0.70 -6.65
C PHE A 52 -8.36 -0.01 -8.00
N TYR A 53 -9.57 0.20 -8.42
CA TYR A 53 -9.97 0.94 -9.61
C TYR A 53 -10.60 2.26 -9.17
N LYS A 54 -9.76 3.29 -9.12
CA LYS A 54 -10.11 4.59 -8.50
C LYS A 54 -11.28 5.26 -9.24
N ASP A 55 -11.24 5.30 -10.57
CA ASP A 55 -12.28 5.93 -11.40
C ASP A 55 -13.66 5.29 -11.23
N GLN A 56 -13.70 4.02 -10.86
CA GLN A 56 -14.92 3.28 -10.58
C GLN A 56 -15.22 3.17 -9.08
N ASN A 57 -14.41 3.82 -8.24
CA ASN A 57 -14.53 3.77 -6.78
C ASN A 57 -14.75 2.34 -6.26
N SER A 58 -13.97 1.39 -6.82
CA SER A 58 -14.19 -0.05 -6.64
C SER A 58 -12.93 -0.79 -6.24
N ILE A 59 -13.09 -1.74 -5.31
CA ILE A 59 -12.03 -2.65 -4.90
C ILE A 59 -12.44 -4.07 -5.25
N ILE A 60 -11.55 -4.79 -5.94
CA ILE A 60 -11.70 -6.22 -6.23
C ILE A 60 -10.78 -7.00 -5.30
N ILE A 61 -11.32 -8.04 -4.68
CA ILE A 61 -10.54 -8.99 -3.88
C ILE A 61 -10.43 -10.28 -4.65
N LEU A 62 -9.19 -10.72 -4.88
CA LEU A 62 -8.85 -11.95 -5.59
C LEU A 62 -8.26 -12.98 -4.63
N ASP A 63 -8.46 -14.25 -4.95
CA ASP A 63 -7.76 -15.36 -4.30
C ASP A 63 -6.31 -15.51 -4.81
N ASN A 64 -5.63 -16.53 -4.32
CA ASN A 64 -4.24 -16.83 -4.71
C ASN A 64 -4.08 -17.34 -6.15
N LYS A 65 -5.16 -17.63 -6.86
CA LYS A 65 -5.20 -17.99 -8.28
C LYS A 65 -5.72 -16.85 -9.17
N LEU A 66 -5.87 -15.66 -8.59
CA LEU A 66 -6.42 -14.48 -9.23
C LEU A 66 -7.90 -14.63 -9.65
N SER A 67 -8.68 -15.48 -8.97
CA SER A 67 -10.14 -15.53 -9.12
C SER A 67 -10.81 -14.50 -8.22
N GLU A 68 -11.89 -13.87 -8.70
CA GLU A 68 -12.62 -12.89 -7.89
C GLU A 68 -13.30 -13.55 -6.68
N ILE A 69 -12.98 -13.08 -5.48
CA ILE A 69 -13.68 -13.44 -4.24
C ILE A 69 -14.84 -12.46 -4.00
N LYS A 70 -14.55 -11.16 -4.15
CA LYS A 70 -15.50 -10.09 -3.88
C LYS A 70 -15.21 -8.85 -4.71
N LYS A 71 -16.29 -8.18 -5.14
CA LYS A 71 -16.28 -6.83 -5.69
C LYS A 71 -16.99 -5.90 -4.72
N ILE A 72 -16.30 -4.82 -4.33
CA ILE A 72 -16.82 -3.75 -3.48
C ILE A 72 -16.94 -2.51 -4.35
N ASN A 73 -18.13 -1.93 -4.42
CA ASN A 73 -18.35 -0.67 -5.15
C ASN A 73 -18.91 0.37 -4.19
N PHE A 74 -18.10 1.34 -3.86
CA PHE A 74 -18.46 2.38 -2.89
C PHE A 74 -19.40 3.46 -3.45
N ASN A 75 -19.69 3.46 -4.75
CA ASN A 75 -20.69 4.37 -5.32
C ASN A 75 -22.11 4.09 -4.82
N TYR A 76 -22.33 2.91 -4.24
CA TYR A 76 -23.62 2.50 -3.67
C TYR A 76 -23.60 2.47 -2.14
N SER A 77 -22.55 3.00 -1.51
CA SER A 77 -22.48 3.07 -0.05
C SER A 77 -23.42 4.15 0.51
N ASP A 78 -23.96 3.89 1.71
CA ASP A 78 -24.70 4.88 2.49
C ASP A 78 -24.07 5.00 3.88
N PRO A 79 -23.49 6.17 4.24
CA PRO A 79 -23.32 7.36 3.41
C PRO A 79 -22.37 7.14 2.21
N LEU A 80 -22.52 7.98 1.19
CA LEU A 80 -21.62 7.95 0.01
C LEU A 80 -20.17 8.16 0.41
N ILE A 81 -19.30 7.33 -0.12
CA ILE A 81 -17.87 7.35 0.12
C ILE A 81 -17.12 7.47 -1.21
N ASN A 82 -16.11 8.34 -1.25
CA ASN A 82 -15.15 8.41 -2.36
C ASN A 82 -13.77 8.00 -1.85
N VAL A 83 -13.33 6.81 -2.26
CA VAL A 83 -12.04 6.26 -1.83
C VAL A 83 -10.91 6.91 -2.61
N GLN A 84 -10.09 7.71 -1.93
CA GLN A 84 -8.86 8.27 -2.52
C GLN A 84 -7.72 7.25 -2.53
N ASP A 85 -7.56 6.52 -1.42
CA ASP A 85 -6.57 5.46 -1.28
C ASP A 85 -7.04 4.41 -0.26
N PHE A 86 -6.48 3.21 -0.34
CA PHE A 86 -6.81 2.10 0.53
C PHE A 86 -5.56 1.30 0.92
N SER A 87 -5.68 0.46 1.93
CA SER A 87 -4.68 -0.55 2.28
C SER A 87 -5.32 -1.73 2.99
N SER A 88 -4.64 -2.87 2.98
CA SER A 88 -5.00 -4.02 3.81
C SER A 88 -4.98 -3.65 5.29
N ALA A 89 -5.84 -4.32 6.05
CA ALA A 89 -5.90 -4.29 7.51
C ALA A 89 -5.92 -5.73 8.06
N ASN A 90 -6.21 -5.88 9.34
CA ASN A 90 -6.37 -7.19 9.97
C ASN A 90 -7.62 -7.92 9.47
N GLU A 91 -7.58 -9.23 9.43
CA GLU A 91 -8.70 -10.10 9.04
C GLU A 91 -9.35 -9.71 7.71
N ASN A 92 -10.67 -9.52 7.72
CA ASN A 92 -11.48 -9.13 6.56
C ASN A 92 -11.69 -7.62 6.47
N ASN A 93 -10.75 -6.84 6.98
CA ASN A 93 -10.83 -5.38 6.96
C ASN A 93 -9.87 -4.77 5.94
N ILE A 94 -10.23 -3.58 5.51
CA ILE A 94 -9.36 -2.66 4.77
C ILE A 94 -9.44 -1.27 5.41
N TRP A 95 -8.33 -0.57 5.38
CA TRP A 95 -8.29 0.85 5.61
C TRP A 95 -8.63 1.58 4.33
N ILE A 96 -9.47 2.59 4.43
CA ILE A 96 -9.78 3.49 3.32
C ILE A 96 -9.66 4.94 3.79
N TYR A 97 -9.15 5.81 2.93
CA TYR A 97 -9.27 7.23 3.13
C TYR A 97 -10.41 7.74 2.25
N ASP A 98 -11.43 8.27 2.90
CA ASP A 98 -12.61 8.84 2.26
C ASP A 98 -12.40 10.33 2.02
N GLU A 99 -12.33 10.72 0.75
CA GLU A 99 -12.08 12.10 0.32
C GLU A 99 -13.25 13.04 0.63
N ILE A 100 -14.50 12.52 0.63
CA ILE A 100 -15.69 13.33 0.91
C ILE A 100 -15.69 13.78 2.37
N SER A 101 -15.51 12.86 3.30
CA SER A 101 -15.48 13.18 4.73
C SER A 101 -14.12 13.62 5.24
N MET A 102 -13.07 13.48 4.41
CA MET A 102 -11.65 13.69 4.79
C MET A 102 -11.23 12.85 6.01
N ARG A 103 -11.65 11.60 6.04
CA ARG A 103 -11.44 10.71 7.20
C ARG A 103 -10.83 9.37 6.80
N LEU A 104 -10.01 8.87 7.70
CA LEU A 104 -9.58 7.47 7.67
C LEU A 104 -10.70 6.62 8.27
N LYS A 105 -11.11 5.58 7.54
CA LYS A 105 -12.15 4.64 7.94
C LYS A 105 -11.63 3.22 7.82
N LYS A 106 -12.23 2.31 8.58
CA LYS A 106 -11.97 0.89 8.50
C LYS A 106 -13.24 0.18 8.05
N TYR A 107 -13.15 -0.57 6.98
CA TYR A 107 -14.28 -1.25 6.35
C TYR A 107 -14.10 -2.75 6.40
N ASN A 108 -15.10 -3.45 6.95
CA ASN A 108 -15.16 -4.89 6.93
C ASN A 108 -15.89 -5.37 5.68
N TYR A 109 -15.13 -5.92 4.72
CA TYR A 109 -15.71 -6.32 3.44
C TYR A 109 -16.46 -7.65 3.49
N PHE A 110 -16.36 -8.41 4.59
CA PHE A 110 -17.18 -9.60 4.79
C PHE A 110 -18.58 -9.25 5.33
N LYS A 111 -18.62 -8.35 6.32
CA LYS A 111 -19.89 -7.89 6.94
C LYS A 111 -20.56 -6.77 6.15
N ASP A 112 -19.85 -6.18 5.19
CA ASP A 112 -20.29 -5.03 4.40
C ASP A 112 -20.63 -3.82 5.29
N SER A 113 -19.72 -3.50 6.22
CA SER A 113 -19.96 -2.48 7.24
C SER A 113 -18.68 -1.74 7.60
N PHE A 114 -18.84 -0.48 8.02
CA PHE A 114 -17.77 0.30 8.60
C PHE A 114 -17.67 0.03 10.10
N ASP A 115 -16.44 -0.10 10.60
CA ASP A 115 -16.20 -0.03 12.01
C ASP A 115 -16.43 1.43 12.49
N SER A 116 -16.66 1.60 13.80
CA SER A 116 -16.91 2.90 14.43
C SER A 116 -15.72 3.87 14.41
N ILE A 117 -14.62 3.47 13.79
CA ILE A 117 -13.42 4.28 13.68
C ILE A 117 -13.58 5.25 12.52
N ASP A 118 -13.55 6.53 12.85
CA ASP A 118 -13.77 7.61 11.91
C ASP A 118 -12.87 8.79 12.30
N ILE A 119 -11.64 8.77 11.77
CA ILE A 119 -10.56 9.64 12.18
C ILE A 119 -10.38 10.76 11.16
N PRO A 120 -10.49 12.06 11.57
CA PRO A 120 -10.22 13.18 10.69
C PRO A 120 -8.73 13.27 10.37
N ILE A 121 -8.42 13.50 9.10
CA ILE A 121 -7.05 13.65 8.60
C ILE A 121 -6.84 15.05 8.08
N GLU A 122 -5.75 15.66 8.48
CA GLU A 122 -5.38 17.00 8.05
C GLU A 122 -4.43 16.94 6.85
N GLY A 123 -4.75 17.73 5.83
CA GLY A 123 -3.91 17.91 4.63
C GLY A 123 -4.20 16.90 3.53
N GLU A 124 -3.53 17.13 2.41
CA GLU A 124 -3.63 16.30 1.21
C GLU A 124 -2.99 14.92 1.43
N VAL A 125 -3.78 13.87 1.28
CA VAL A 125 -3.28 12.49 1.44
C VAL A 125 -2.51 12.06 0.20
N LYS A 126 -1.29 11.57 0.40
CA LYS A 126 -0.41 11.04 -0.63
C LYS A 126 -0.45 9.52 -0.73
N SER A 127 -0.43 8.83 0.41
CA SER A 127 -0.50 7.36 0.40
C SER A 127 -0.96 6.78 1.73
N LEU A 128 -1.57 5.61 1.64
CA LEU A 128 -2.04 4.80 2.75
C LEU A 128 -1.41 3.40 2.65
N LYS A 129 -0.73 2.95 3.70
CA LYS A 129 -0.15 1.61 3.78
C LYS A 129 -0.48 0.98 5.12
N GLY A 130 -0.78 -0.31 5.12
CA GLY A 130 -1.12 -1.03 6.34
C GLY A 130 -0.63 -2.47 6.34
N ASN A 131 -0.63 -3.02 7.53
CA ASN A 131 -0.44 -4.43 7.80
C ASN A 131 -1.45 -4.90 8.85
N TYR A 132 -1.29 -6.10 9.43
CA TYR A 132 -2.22 -6.63 10.43
C TYR A 132 -2.31 -5.77 11.69
N ASN A 133 -1.23 -5.09 12.07
CA ASN A 133 -1.12 -4.39 13.35
C ASN A 133 -1.27 -2.89 13.23
N TYR A 134 -0.88 -2.31 12.10
CA TYR A 134 -0.74 -0.88 11.94
C TYR A 134 -1.24 -0.38 10.60
N CYS A 135 -1.59 0.90 10.58
CA CYS A 135 -1.87 1.68 9.39
C CYS A 135 -1.04 2.95 9.42
N TRP A 136 -0.34 3.25 8.34
CA TRP A 136 0.38 4.49 8.13
C TRP A 136 -0.30 5.30 7.03
N LEU A 137 -0.53 6.56 7.31
CA LEU A 137 -1.11 7.50 6.37
C LEU A 137 -0.17 8.68 6.19
N LEU A 138 0.28 8.86 4.97
CA LEU A 138 1.15 9.95 4.57
C LEU A 138 0.30 11.06 3.95
N THR A 139 0.43 12.26 4.50
CA THR A 139 -0.07 13.49 3.87
C THR A 139 1.10 14.34 3.39
N LYS A 140 0.80 15.47 2.79
CA LYS A 140 1.85 16.40 2.35
C LYS A 140 2.78 16.84 3.50
N ASN A 141 2.24 17.01 4.71
CA ASN A 141 2.96 17.62 5.83
C ASN A 141 3.10 16.70 7.05
N HIS A 142 2.41 15.56 7.08
CA HIS A 142 2.40 14.69 8.24
C HIS A 142 2.43 13.20 7.86
N LEU A 143 3.05 12.43 8.72
CA LEU A 143 2.91 10.98 8.76
C LEU A 143 2.16 10.59 10.04
N TYR A 144 1.06 9.86 9.84
CA TYR A 144 0.24 9.30 10.92
C TYR A 144 0.50 7.80 11.01
N LYS A 145 0.51 7.28 12.23
CA LYS A 145 0.47 5.83 12.49
C LYS A 145 -0.68 5.51 13.43
N PHE A 146 -1.46 4.53 13.04
CA PHE A 146 -2.59 4.01 13.81
C PHE A 146 -2.36 2.52 14.12
N ASN A 147 -2.87 2.06 15.26
CA ASN A 147 -2.94 0.63 15.54
C ASN A 147 -4.14 -0.03 14.81
N TYR A 148 -4.24 -1.36 14.91
CA TYR A 148 -5.27 -2.15 14.22
C TYR A 148 -6.71 -1.81 14.65
N ILE A 149 -6.92 -1.22 15.84
CA ILE A 149 -8.24 -0.75 16.29
C ILE A 149 -8.52 0.71 15.91
N GLY A 150 -7.56 1.42 15.34
CA GLY A 150 -7.71 2.80 14.87
C GLY A 150 -7.27 3.87 15.85
N SER A 151 -6.65 3.53 16.97
CA SER A 151 -6.07 4.54 17.86
C SER A 151 -4.82 5.14 17.24
N LEU A 152 -4.71 6.45 17.27
CA LEU A 152 -3.53 7.17 16.83
C LEU A 152 -2.36 6.86 17.77
N ILE A 153 -1.26 6.34 17.21
CA ILE A 153 -0.01 6.09 17.93
C ILE A 153 0.86 7.34 17.90
N TYR A 154 1.06 7.90 16.71
CA TYR A 154 1.74 9.16 16.55
C TYR A 154 1.26 9.92 15.31
N LYS A 155 1.44 11.25 15.35
CA LYS A 155 1.40 12.18 14.23
C LYS A 155 2.69 12.96 14.26
N ILE A 156 3.53 12.81 13.24
CA ILE A 156 4.79 13.55 13.13
C ILE A 156 4.75 14.46 11.92
N GLN A 157 5.30 15.65 12.09
CA GLN A 157 5.50 16.57 10.99
C GLN A 157 6.66 16.06 10.13
N ILE A 158 6.46 16.06 8.83
CA ILE A 158 7.48 15.65 7.85
C ILE A 158 7.70 16.76 6.85
N ASN A 159 8.92 16.83 6.34
CA ASN A 159 9.27 17.69 5.23
C ASN A 159 9.63 16.78 4.04
N GLU A 160 8.86 16.89 2.94
CA GLU A 160 9.20 16.29 1.65
C GLU A 160 9.43 14.76 1.66
N MET A 161 8.49 14.00 2.21
CA MET A 161 8.46 12.56 2.02
C MET A 161 7.67 12.23 0.75
N ASP A 162 8.35 11.65 -0.26
CA ASP A 162 7.75 11.32 -1.55
C ASP A 162 7.00 9.99 -1.49
N SER A 163 7.65 8.97 -0.95
CA SER A 163 7.08 7.63 -0.76
C SER A 163 7.73 6.93 0.43
N PHE A 164 7.06 5.95 1.00
CA PHE A 164 7.59 5.17 2.11
C PHE A 164 7.20 3.69 1.99
N ASN A 165 7.97 2.84 2.66
CA ASN A 165 7.65 1.45 2.98
C ASN A 165 8.00 1.16 4.43
N PHE A 166 7.42 0.12 4.98
CA PHE A 166 7.78 -0.35 6.32
C PHE A 166 8.54 -1.69 6.22
N TYR A 167 9.52 -1.85 7.09
CA TYR A 167 10.31 -3.05 7.22
C TYR A 167 10.64 -3.30 8.69
N LYS A 168 10.11 -4.39 9.25
CA LYS A 168 10.15 -4.67 10.71
C LYS A 168 9.57 -3.46 11.48
N ASN A 169 10.35 -2.86 12.38
CA ASN A 169 9.99 -1.67 13.16
C ASN A 169 10.52 -0.36 12.54
N ASN A 170 10.90 -0.39 11.26
CA ASN A 170 11.49 0.76 10.58
C ASN A 170 10.59 1.23 9.45
N LEU A 171 10.62 2.54 9.21
CA LEU A 171 10.16 3.13 7.97
C LEU A 171 11.34 3.41 7.07
N ILE A 172 11.25 2.96 5.83
CA ILE A 172 12.17 3.34 4.77
C ILE A 172 11.44 4.29 3.85
N PHE A 173 11.99 5.44 3.56
CA PHE A 173 11.33 6.43 2.74
C PHE A 173 12.29 7.16 1.80
N VAL A 174 11.72 7.72 0.73
CA VAL A 174 12.41 8.59 -0.22
C VAL A 174 12.02 10.03 0.05
N SER A 175 13.02 10.89 0.08
CA SER A 175 12.89 12.34 0.11
C SER A 175 13.97 12.95 -0.76
N ASN A 176 13.58 13.80 -1.73
CA ASN A 176 14.53 14.44 -2.66
C ASN A 176 15.53 13.46 -3.30
N ASN A 177 15.03 12.35 -3.81
CA ASN A 177 15.84 11.28 -4.42
C ASN A 177 16.91 10.65 -3.49
N ASN A 178 16.73 10.74 -2.17
CA ASN A 178 17.56 10.06 -1.19
C ASN A 178 16.72 9.11 -0.36
N LEU A 179 17.32 7.97 -0.01
CA LEU A 179 16.71 6.98 0.89
C LEU A 179 17.10 7.26 2.33
N PHE A 180 16.12 7.11 3.20
CA PHE A 180 16.28 7.23 4.64
C PHE A 180 15.62 6.03 5.32
N ILE A 181 16.17 5.67 6.47
CA ILE A 181 15.56 4.74 7.42
C ILE A 181 15.24 5.48 8.72
N PHE A 182 14.04 5.31 9.19
CA PHE A 182 13.59 5.83 10.47
C PHE A 182 13.23 4.65 11.38
N ASP A 183 13.99 4.50 12.47
CA ASP A 183 13.71 3.52 13.50
C ASP A 183 12.62 4.06 14.42
N GLU A 184 11.45 3.41 14.39
CA GLU A 184 10.30 3.83 15.20
C GLU A 184 10.47 3.52 16.69
N SER A 185 11.44 2.70 17.08
CA SER A 185 11.65 2.30 18.48
C SER A 185 12.41 3.35 19.28
N ASP A 186 13.38 4.04 18.67
CA ASP A 186 14.22 5.04 19.32
C ASP A 186 14.19 6.43 18.63
N GLY A 187 13.47 6.53 17.51
CA GLY A 187 13.32 7.79 16.76
C GLY A 187 14.54 8.16 15.93
N ARG A 188 15.50 7.24 15.73
CA ARG A 188 16.73 7.49 14.97
C ARG A 188 16.42 7.58 13.48
N LEU A 189 16.96 8.63 12.85
CA LEU A 189 16.89 8.84 11.42
C LEU A 189 18.27 8.72 10.80
N GLU A 190 18.41 7.80 9.86
CA GLU A 190 19.67 7.59 9.14
C GLU A 190 19.45 7.69 7.62
N LYS A 191 20.42 8.28 6.93
CA LYS A 191 20.45 8.28 5.46
C LYS A 191 21.09 6.99 4.98
N ILE A 192 20.37 6.25 4.13
CA ILE A 192 20.94 5.08 3.47
C ILE A 192 21.83 5.55 2.33
N SER A 193 23.12 5.21 2.40
CA SER A 193 24.04 5.48 1.30
C SER A 193 23.73 4.54 0.14
N HIS A 194 23.45 5.12 -1.00
CA HIS A 194 23.36 4.40 -2.27
C HIS A 194 24.14 5.14 -3.33
N GLU A 195 24.56 4.47 -4.39
CA GLU A 195 25.10 5.11 -5.58
C GLU A 195 24.11 6.13 -6.12
N LYS A 196 24.54 7.07 -6.97
CA LYS A 196 23.68 8.11 -7.54
C LYS A 196 22.63 7.47 -8.48
N LEU A 197 21.63 6.84 -7.89
CA LEU A 197 20.49 6.26 -8.59
C LEU A 197 19.34 7.28 -8.61
N PHE A 198 18.64 7.35 -9.73
CA PHE A 198 17.34 8.00 -9.75
C PHE A 198 16.30 7.02 -9.19
N ILE A 199 15.62 7.40 -8.11
CA ILE A 199 14.65 6.53 -7.44
C ILE A 199 13.25 6.90 -7.93
N LYS A 200 12.75 6.17 -8.91
CA LYS A 200 11.37 6.33 -9.38
C LYS A 200 10.37 5.64 -8.47
N ASP A 201 10.71 4.45 -8.02
CA ASP A 201 9.94 3.68 -7.05
C ASP A 201 10.85 2.74 -6.28
N PHE A 202 10.42 2.32 -5.10
CA PHE A 202 11.13 1.34 -4.31
C PHE A 202 10.18 0.48 -3.48
N PHE A 203 10.61 -0.71 -3.14
CA PHE A 203 9.90 -1.58 -2.22
C PHE A 203 10.87 -2.48 -1.46
N VAL A 204 10.40 -3.00 -0.33
CA VAL A 204 11.17 -3.89 0.53
C VAL A 204 10.43 -5.21 0.64
N ILE A 205 11.15 -6.31 0.38
CA ILE A 205 10.65 -7.67 0.57
C ILE A 205 11.69 -8.46 1.34
N ASN A 206 11.29 -9.04 2.46
CA ASN A 206 12.19 -9.69 3.40
C ASN A 206 13.32 -8.73 3.80
N GLU A 207 14.58 -9.04 3.53
CA GLU A 207 15.74 -8.21 3.85
C GLU A 207 16.34 -7.55 2.60
N THR A 208 15.55 -7.47 1.53
CA THR A 208 15.99 -6.93 0.24
C THR A 208 15.24 -5.65 -0.09
N LEU A 209 16.00 -4.60 -0.33
CA LEU A 209 15.53 -3.35 -0.91
C LEU A 209 15.62 -3.44 -2.43
N TYR A 210 14.52 -3.17 -3.09
CA TYR A 210 14.44 -3.06 -4.54
C TYR A 210 14.25 -1.60 -4.91
N ILE A 211 15.07 -1.10 -5.82
CA ILE A 211 14.98 0.26 -6.37
C ILE A 211 14.74 0.16 -7.87
N TYR A 212 13.72 0.84 -8.34
CA TYR A 212 13.42 1.01 -9.77
C TYR A 212 13.81 2.42 -10.21
N ASP A 213 14.67 2.51 -11.24
CA ASP A 213 15.25 3.76 -11.75
C ASP A 213 14.76 4.15 -13.16
N GLU A 214 13.64 3.59 -13.61
CA GLU A 214 13.02 3.66 -14.95
C GLU A 214 13.50 2.59 -15.92
N ASP A 215 14.79 2.23 -15.92
CA ASP A 215 15.37 1.26 -16.84
C ASP A 215 15.56 -0.11 -16.17
N TYR A 216 16.03 -0.11 -14.92
CA TYR A 216 16.44 -1.30 -14.19
C TYR A 216 15.75 -1.43 -12.82
N LEU A 217 15.59 -2.68 -12.40
CA LEU A 217 15.25 -3.02 -11.02
C LEU A 217 16.51 -3.52 -10.33
N GLN A 218 17.04 -2.73 -9.42
CA GLN A 218 18.25 -3.04 -8.66
C GLN A 218 17.88 -3.64 -7.30
N GLN A 219 18.73 -4.54 -6.78
CA GLN A 219 18.53 -5.24 -5.52
C GLN A 219 19.67 -4.94 -4.55
N PHE A 220 19.33 -4.60 -3.32
CA PHE A 220 20.27 -4.32 -2.24
C PHE A 220 19.88 -5.08 -0.97
N GLU A 221 20.84 -5.70 -0.31
CA GLU A 221 20.62 -6.30 1.00
C GLU A 221 20.56 -5.20 2.07
N ILE A 222 19.50 -5.21 2.89
CA ILE A 222 19.37 -4.27 4.02
C ILE A 222 20.11 -4.85 5.21
N LYS A 223 21.18 -4.18 5.64
CA LYS A 223 21.88 -4.48 6.89
C LYS A 223 21.59 -3.36 7.88
N ILE A 224 20.77 -3.65 8.88
CA ILE A 224 20.49 -2.76 10.01
C ILE A 224 21.39 -3.23 11.15
N ASN A 225 22.30 -2.37 11.59
CA ASN A 225 23.19 -2.64 12.72
C ASN A 225 22.51 -2.34 14.05
#